data_9cd5325a621cd37dafd68cd6acc39bb5
#
_entry.id   9cd5325a621cd37dafd68cd6acc39bb5
#
_cell.length_a   1.000
_cell.length_b   1.000
_cell.length_c   1.000
_cell.angle_alpha   90.00
_cell.angle_beta   90.00
_cell.angle_gamma   90.00
#
_symmetry.space_group_name_H-M   'P 1'
#
loop_
_entity.id
_entity.type
_entity.pdbx_description
1 polymer ?
#
loop_
_entity_poly.entity_id
_entity_poly.type
_entity_poly.pdbx_seq_one_letter_code
_entity_poly.pdbx_strand_id
1 'polypeptide(L)'
;MKALLFPLFLLSTPLFAEPFIVAHRGASGDAPENTLKAFLLAWERGADAIEGDFHLTRDGHIVCFHDKTTRKLTGKDLTISKSTLAQLQALDAGAWKGSAFTGTRIPTIGQVLDCVPPGKRIFIEIKCGPEIIPALFNAVEKSDLANEQIAVISFDQAVVKAIKKQRPRWTVNWLHGFDARAPYDPDKKLPKLLATLAEIKADGLGSSSHPGLRKDHLETLAQKGFQHHVWTVNDPTVARRFIRMGSSSITTDYPGALRKALEKQTKSLLP
;
A
#
# COMPACT_ATOMS: atom_id res chain seq x y z
N MET A 1 -58.39 -25.23 -5.96
CA MET A 1 -57.31 -24.88 -5.01
C MET A 1 -56.11 -24.46 -5.81
N LYS A 2 -55.79 -23.16 -5.85
CA LYS A 2 -54.58 -22.62 -6.56
C LYS A 2 -53.51 -22.42 -5.48
N ALA A 3 -52.41 -23.16 -5.58
CA ALA A 3 -51.26 -23.01 -4.72
C ALA A 3 -50.53 -21.73 -5.07
N LEU A 4 -50.46 -20.78 -4.15
CA LEU A 4 -49.58 -19.60 -4.24
C LEU A 4 -48.15 -20.04 -3.93
N LEU A 5 -47.29 -20.05 -4.95
CA LEU A 5 -45.82 -20.13 -4.75
C LEU A 5 -45.31 -18.75 -4.37
N PHE A 6 -44.89 -18.59 -3.11
CA PHE A 6 -44.09 -17.43 -2.67
C PHE A 6 -42.66 -17.62 -3.16
N PRO A 7 -42.07 -16.63 -3.84
CA PRO A 7 -40.64 -16.69 -4.16
C PRO A 7 -39.84 -16.48 -2.88
N LEU A 8 -39.02 -17.46 -2.56
CA LEU A 8 -38.01 -17.35 -1.46
C LEU A 8 -36.90 -16.40 -1.95
N PHE A 9 -36.98 -15.14 -1.54
CA PHE A 9 -35.88 -14.20 -1.71
C PHE A 9 -34.73 -14.66 -0.77
N LEU A 10 -33.77 -15.36 -1.33
CA LEU A 10 -32.45 -15.53 -0.70
C LEU A 10 -31.82 -14.15 -0.58
N LEU A 11 -31.90 -13.58 0.62
CA LEU A 11 -31.09 -12.44 1.02
C LEU A 11 -29.61 -12.88 0.94
N SER A 12 -28.97 -12.65 -0.21
CA SER A 12 -27.54 -12.73 -0.31
C SER A 12 -26.97 -11.63 0.61
N THR A 13 -26.49 -12.02 1.77
CA THR A 13 -25.61 -11.15 2.57
C THR A 13 -24.48 -10.69 1.63
N PRO A 14 -24.20 -9.37 1.56
CA PRO A 14 -23.07 -8.94 0.76
C PRO A 14 -21.83 -9.60 1.35
N LEU A 15 -21.25 -10.51 0.57
CA LEU A 15 -19.93 -11.07 0.86
C LEU A 15 -18.97 -9.88 0.73
N PHE A 16 -18.66 -9.23 1.85
CA PHE A 16 -17.60 -8.22 1.84
C PHE A 16 -16.36 -8.94 1.31
N ALA A 17 -15.88 -8.51 0.15
CA ALA A 17 -14.64 -9.04 -0.39
C ALA A 17 -13.58 -8.94 0.70
N GLU A 18 -12.88 -10.05 0.98
CA GLU A 18 -11.83 -10.04 1.99
C GLU A 18 -10.83 -8.92 1.68
N PRO A 19 -10.43 -8.12 2.66
CA PRO A 19 -9.51 -7.01 2.43
C PRO A 19 -8.15 -7.56 1.98
N PHE A 20 -7.52 -6.86 1.04
CA PHE A 20 -6.18 -7.21 0.58
C PHE A 20 -5.18 -7.13 1.72
N ILE A 21 -4.34 -8.15 1.85
CA ILE A 21 -3.12 -8.08 2.66
C ILE A 21 -2.01 -7.54 1.77
N VAL A 22 -1.56 -6.32 2.10
CA VAL A 22 -0.49 -5.61 1.41
C VAL A 22 0.80 -5.77 2.19
N ALA A 23 1.85 -6.28 1.55
CA ALA A 23 3.16 -6.45 2.18
C ALA A 23 3.93 -5.12 2.14
N HIS A 24 4.07 -4.47 3.30
CA HIS A 24 4.74 -3.18 3.48
C HIS A 24 6.23 -3.27 3.17
N ARG A 25 6.68 -2.64 2.10
CA ARG A 25 8.05 -2.73 1.57
C ARG A 25 8.44 -4.19 1.28
N GLY A 26 7.47 -5.01 0.86
CA GLY A 26 7.58 -6.46 0.81
C GLY A 26 7.35 -7.14 2.17
N ALA A 27 7.80 -8.38 2.36
CA ALA A 27 7.80 -9.06 3.65
C ALA A 27 8.92 -8.51 4.56
N SER A 28 8.86 -7.21 4.88
CA SER A 28 9.95 -6.44 5.49
C SER A 28 10.27 -6.85 6.93
N GLY A 29 9.34 -7.52 7.60
CA GLY A 29 9.61 -8.17 8.89
C GLY A 29 10.65 -9.28 8.79
N ASP A 30 10.65 -10.04 7.69
CA ASP A 30 11.48 -11.24 7.48
C ASP A 30 12.65 -10.99 6.52
N ALA A 31 12.58 -10.02 5.61
CA ALA A 31 13.60 -9.70 4.60
C ALA A 31 13.93 -8.19 4.55
N PRO A 32 15.04 -7.75 3.91
CA PRO A 32 15.37 -6.32 3.84
C PRO A 32 14.29 -5.56 3.08
N GLU A 33 13.76 -4.51 3.68
CA GLU A 33 12.70 -3.67 3.12
C GLU A 33 13.06 -3.13 1.73
N ASN A 34 12.04 -2.97 0.85
CA ASN A 34 12.21 -2.36 -0.48
C ASN A 34 13.23 -3.09 -1.39
N THR A 35 13.32 -4.39 -1.27
CA THR A 35 14.21 -5.23 -2.11
C THR A 35 13.41 -6.30 -2.84
N LEU A 36 13.95 -6.77 -3.97
CA LEU A 36 13.33 -7.90 -4.69
C LEU A 36 13.19 -9.14 -3.81
N LYS A 37 14.15 -9.39 -2.89
CA LYS A 37 14.05 -10.51 -1.93
C LYS A 37 12.81 -10.37 -1.03
N ALA A 38 12.53 -9.17 -0.53
CA ALA A 38 11.34 -8.94 0.30
C ALA A 38 10.04 -9.05 -0.50
N PHE A 39 10.01 -8.58 -1.75
CA PHE A 39 8.83 -8.68 -2.61
C PHE A 39 8.53 -10.12 -3.02
N LEU A 40 9.54 -10.89 -3.44
CA LEU A 40 9.36 -12.30 -3.77
C LEU A 40 8.92 -13.11 -2.55
N LEU A 41 9.52 -12.87 -1.39
CA LEU A 41 9.10 -13.51 -0.14
C LEU A 41 7.65 -13.16 0.23
N ALA A 42 7.20 -11.93 -0.06
CA ALA A 42 5.82 -11.54 0.18
C ALA A 42 4.83 -12.40 -0.61
N TRP A 43 5.14 -12.71 -1.87
CA TRP A 43 4.34 -13.63 -2.69
C TRP A 43 4.32 -15.04 -2.14
N GLU A 44 5.47 -15.58 -1.73
CA GLU A 44 5.58 -16.90 -1.08
C GLU A 44 4.78 -16.96 0.22
N ARG A 45 4.68 -15.84 0.93
CA ARG A 45 3.91 -15.69 2.17
C ARG A 45 2.42 -15.39 1.92
N GLY A 46 1.97 -15.39 0.67
CA GLY A 46 0.58 -15.27 0.30
C GLY A 46 0.02 -13.85 0.36
N ALA A 47 0.84 -12.80 0.20
CA ALA A 47 0.36 -11.44 0.07
C ALA A 47 -0.53 -11.29 -1.18
N ASP A 48 -1.52 -10.40 -1.11
CA ASP A 48 -2.38 -10.06 -2.25
C ASP A 48 -1.80 -8.91 -3.06
N ALA A 49 -1.02 -8.07 -2.39
CA ALA A 49 -0.27 -6.98 -2.98
C ALA A 49 1.07 -6.79 -2.27
N ILE A 50 2.02 -6.18 -2.97
CA ILE A 50 3.21 -5.57 -2.36
C ILE A 50 3.04 -4.06 -2.32
N GLU A 51 3.73 -3.42 -1.40
CA GLU A 51 3.91 -1.98 -1.37
C GLU A 51 5.41 -1.69 -1.37
N GLY A 52 5.82 -0.63 -2.07
CA GLY A 52 7.19 -0.15 -2.11
C GLY A 52 7.28 1.36 -2.25
N ASP A 53 8.38 1.92 -1.71
CA ASP A 53 8.68 3.36 -1.66
C ASP A 53 9.58 3.77 -2.83
N PHE A 54 9.22 4.80 -3.58
CA PHE A 54 9.93 5.16 -4.81
C PHE A 54 10.41 6.61 -4.84
N HIS A 55 11.67 6.79 -5.25
CA HIS A 55 12.32 8.08 -5.45
C HIS A 55 12.90 8.22 -6.85
N LEU A 56 12.97 9.46 -7.33
CA LEU A 56 13.66 9.81 -8.57
C LEU A 56 15.15 10.09 -8.30
N THR A 57 16.03 9.48 -9.09
CA THR A 57 17.49 9.72 -9.06
C THR A 57 17.85 10.96 -9.86
N ARG A 58 19.09 11.45 -9.70
CA ARG A 58 19.61 12.61 -10.46
C ARG A 58 19.60 12.39 -11.98
N ASP A 59 19.82 11.17 -12.42
CA ASP A 59 19.86 10.77 -13.83
C ASP A 59 18.52 10.21 -14.36
N GLY A 60 17.40 10.50 -13.65
CA GLY A 60 16.04 10.26 -14.13
C GLY A 60 15.54 8.83 -14.01
N HIS A 61 16.21 7.98 -13.24
CA HIS A 61 15.74 6.63 -12.92
C HIS A 61 14.90 6.63 -11.65
N ILE A 62 13.97 5.67 -11.54
CA ILE A 62 13.20 5.46 -10.31
C ILE A 62 13.78 4.25 -9.58
N VAL A 63 14.10 4.45 -8.29
CA VAL A 63 14.62 3.41 -7.39
C VAL A 63 13.69 3.19 -6.20
N CYS A 64 13.68 1.96 -5.68
CA CYS A 64 12.87 1.58 -4.53
C CYS A 64 13.67 1.71 -3.23
N PHE A 65 13.34 2.71 -2.40
CA PHE A 65 14.00 2.99 -1.13
C PHE A 65 13.13 3.94 -0.29
N HIS A 66 13.08 3.78 1.05
CA HIS A 66 12.18 4.59 1.89
C HIS A 66 12.70 5.99 2.17
N ASP A 67 13.92 6.10 2.72
CA ASP A 67 14.47 7.36 3.19
C ASP A 67 15.05 8.17 2.02
N LYS A 68 15.09 9.49 2.15
CA LYS A 68 15.75 10.38 1.17
C LYS A 68 17.25 10.14 1.05
N THR A 69 17.86 9.50 2.05
CA THR A 69 19.28 9.16 2.09
C THR A 69 19.50 7.70 2.43
N THR A 70 20.59 7.13 1.96
CA THR A 70 20.87 5.69 2.06
C THR A 70 21.55 5.28 3.39
N ARG A 71 21.94 6.24 4.24
CA ARG A 71 22.78 6.04 5.42
C ARG A 71 22.29 4.93 6.36
N LYS A 72 20.99 4.93 6.68
CA LYS A 72 20.40 4.04 7.67
C LYS A 72 20.57 2.56 7.34
N LEU A 73 20.38 2.19 6.08
CA LEU A 73 20.39 0.79 5.67
C LEU A 73 21.72 0.34 5.03
N THR A 74 22.51 1.28 4.48
CA THR A 74 23.73 0.92 3.76
C THR A 74 25.02 1.35 4.45
N GLY A 75 24.93 2.13 5.51
CA GLY A 75 26.07 2.76 6.19
C GLY A 75 26.75 3.88 5.39
N LYS A 76 26.41 4.07 4.09
CA LYS A 76 26.90 5.15 3.23
C LYS A 76 25.83 6.20 3.03
N ASP A 77 26.20 7.47 3.14
CA ASP A 77 25.27 8.60 3.08
C ASP A 77 25.21 9.21 1.69
N LEU A 78 24.32 8.69 0.84
CA LEU A 78 24.00 9.25 -0.46
C LEU A 78 22.58 9.80 -0.45
N THR A 79 22.40 11.05 -0.90
CA THR A 79 21.06 11.61 -1.15
C THR A 79 20.55 11.07 -2.50
N ILE A 80 19.42 10.38 -2.53
CA ILE A 80 18.92 9.69 -3.73
C ILE A 80 18.76 10.67 -4.90
N SER A 81 18.10 11.80 -4.71
CA SER A 81 17.88 12.81 -5.76
C SER A 81 19.15 13.50 -6.27
N LYS A 82 20.28 13.31 -5.58
CA LYS A 82 21.62 13.84 -6.00
C LYS A 82 22.55 12.75 -6.52
N SER A 83 22.11 11.48 -6.52
CA SER A 83 22.92 10.32 -6.92
C SER A 83 22.43 9.72 -8.23
N THR A 84 23.32 9.11 -8.98
CA THR A 84 22.96 8.31 -10.16
C THR A 84 22.51 6.92 -9.77
N LEU A 85 21.76 6.25 -10.66
CA LEU A 85 21.39 4.86 -10.49
C LEU A 85 22.59 3.97 -10.19
N ALA A 86 23.67 4.13 -10.94
CA ALA A 86 24.91 3.33 -10.77
C ALA A 86 25.50 3.49 -9.37
N GLN A 87 25.53 4.73 -8.82
CA GLN A 87 26.01 4.99 -7.46
C GLN A 87 25.14 4.30 -6.40
N LEU A 88 23.82 4.32 -6.56
CA LEU A 88 22.89 3.71 -5.62
C LEU A 88 22.94 2.17 -5.70
N GLN A 89 23.01 1.61 -6.89
CA GLN A 89 23.10 0.16 -7.08
C GLN A 89 24.46 -0.45 -6.67
N ALA A 90 25.50 0.36 -6.48
CA ALA A 90 26.76 -0.08 -5.89
C ALA A 90 26.66 -0.37 -4.38
N LEU A 91 25.60 0.11 -3.70
CA LEU A 91 25.39 -0.07 -2.26
C LEU A 91 24.82 -1.44 -1.95
N ASP A 92 25.16 -1.94 -0.75
CA ASP A 92 24.51 -3.11 -0.16
C ASP A 92 23.33 -2.67 0.69
N ALA A 93 22.11 -2.98 0.24
CA ALA A 93 20.87 -2.64 0.91
C ALA A 93 20.32 -3.79 1.79
N GLY A 94 21.05 -4.90 1.93
CA GLY A 94 20.55 -6.09 2.63
C GLY A 94 21.35 -6.49 3.87
N ALA A 95 22.64 -6.22 3.94
CA ALA A 95 23.52 -6.69 5.00
C ALA A 95 23.06 -6.27 6.41
N TRP A 96 22.39 -5.12 6.55
CA TRP A 96 21.81 -4.64 7.82
C TRP A 96 20.75 -5.58 8.41
N LYS A 97 20.05 -6.36 7.57
CA LYS A 97 18.99 -7.28 7.98
C LYS A 97 19.56 -8.64 8.42
N GLY A 98 20.75 -8.98 7.93
CA GLY A 98 21.45 -10.22 8.26
C GLY A 98 22.39 -10.67 7.15
N SER A 99 23.38 -11.52 7.49
CA SER A 99 24.42 -11.97 6.57
C SER A 99 23.88 -12.72 5.33
N ALA A 100 22.74 -13.41 5.45
CA ALA A 100 22.05 -14.06 4.33
C ALA A 100 21.58 -13.09 3.24
N PHE A 101 21.49 -11.80 3.55
CA PHE A 101 21.05 -10.76 2.63
C PHE A 101 22.18 -9.87 2.11
N THR A 102 23.43 -10.17 2.48
CA THR A 102 24.60 -9.44 1.98
C THR A 102 24.62 -9.43 0.45
N GLY A 103 25.00 -8.29 -0.13
CA GLY A 103 25.05 -8.08 -1.58
C GLY A 103 23.70 -7.75 -2.24
N THR A 104 22.62 -7.61 -1.46
CA THR A 104 21.33 -7.18 -2.00
C THR A 104 21.39 -5.74 -2.49
N ARG A 105 20.90 -5.51 -3.72
CA ARG A 105 20.96 -4.19 -4.37
C ARG A 105 19.62 -3.45 -4.23
N ILE A 106 19.70 -2.11 -4.32
CA ILE A 106 18.51 -1.24 -4.44
C ILE A 106 17.90 -1.49 -5.82
N PRO A 107 16.64 -1.94 -5.92
CA PRO A 107 16.03 -2.23 -7.21
C PRO A 107 15.50 -0.98 -7.89
N THR A 108 15.45 -1.03 -9.24
CA THR A 108 14.67 -0.06 -10.02
C THR A 108 13.19 -0.38 -9.97
N ILE A 109 12.35 0.61 -10.31
CA ILE A 109 10.90 0.39 -10.42
C ILE A 109 10.58 -0.70 -11.45
N GLY A 110 11.28 -0.74 -12.61
CA GLY A 110 11.06 -1.78 -13.63
C GLY A 110 11.25 -3.18 -13.03
N GLN A 111 12.36 -3.42 -12.32
CA GLN A 111 12.60 -4.69 -11.66
C GLN A 111 11.52 -5.06 -10.63
N VAL A 112 10.93 -4.07 -9.95
CA VAL A 112 9.85 -4.33 -9.00
C VAL A 112 8.54 -4.63 -9.73
N LEU A 113 8.22 -3.91 -10.81
CA LEU A 113 7.03 -4.19 -11.64
C LEU A 113 7.10 -5.60 -12.26
N ASP A 114 8.27 -6.01 -12.75
CA ASP A 114 8.51 -7.32 -13.35
C ASP A 114 8.31 -8.49 -12.36
N CYS A 115 8.41 -8.24 -11.05
CA CYS A 115 8.20 -9.28 -10.04
C CYS A 115 6.73 -9.42 -9.58
N VAL A 116 5.79 -8.64 -10.12
CA VAL A 116 4.36 -8.70 -9.76
C VAL A 116 3.65 -9.77 -10.58
N PRO A 117 3.16 -10.86 -9.97
CA PRO A 117 2.52 -11.94 -10.72
C PRO A 117 1.14 -11.52 -11.28
N PRO A 118 0.63 -12.22 -12.30
CA PRO A 118 -0.74 -12.04 -12.78
C PRO A 118 -1.76 -12.14 -11.64
N GLY A 119 -2.73 -11.23 -11.62
CA GLY A 119 -3.78 -11.17 -10.59
C GLY A 119 -3.35 -10.62 -9.23
N LYS A 120 -2.06 -10.33 -9.04
CA LYS A 120 -1.54 -9.63 -7.85
C LYS A 120 -1.41 -8.13 -8.11
N ARG A 121 -1.24 -7.33 -7.04
CA ARG A 121 -1.20 -5.86 -7.12
C ARG A 121 0.09 -5.29 -6.55
N ILE A 122 0.39 -4.06 -6.96
CA ILE A 122 1.44 -3.24 -6.38
C ILE A 122 0.88 -1.89 -5.93
N PHE A 123 1.26 -1.47 -4.72
CA PHE A 123 1.08 -0.11 -4.21
C PHE A 123 2.42 0.62 -4.36
N ILE A 124 2.44 1.65 -5.19
CA ILE A 124 3.63 2.46 -5.51
C ILE A 124 3.56 3.73 -4.67
N GLU A 125 4.32 3.80 -3.56
CA GLU A 125 4.41 5.02 -2.78
C GLU A 125 5.42 5.99 -3.39
N ILE A 126 4.95 7.16 -3.80
CA ILE A 126 5.80 8.25 -4.28
C ILE A 126 6.31 9.06 -3.10
N LYS A 127 7.65 9.05 -2.90
CA LYS A 127 8.35 9.72 -1.79
C LYS A 127 8.91 11.10 -2.15
N CYS A 128 8.85 11.48 -3.42
CA CYS A 128 9.27 12.79 -3.94
C CYS A 128 8.09 13.52 -4.59
N GLY A 129 8.33 14.68 -5.21
CA GLY A 129 7.27 15.49 -5.81
C GLY A 129 6.82 15.00 -7.20
N PRO A 130 5.98 15.80 -7.88
CA PRO A 130 5.42 15.44 -9.19
C PRO A 130 6.44 15.26 -10.32
N GLU A 131 7.69 15.63 -10.13
CA GLU A 131 8.78 15.47 -11.09
C GLU A 131 9.05 14.01 -11.48
N ILE A 132 8.64 13.05 -10.65
CA ILE A 132 8.78 11.61 -10.92
C ILE A 132 7.76 11.10 -11.96
N ILE A 133 6.64 11.82 -12.16
CA ILE A 133 5.46 11.32 -12.89
C ILE A 133 5.78 10.88 -14.33
N PRO A 134 6.54 11.65 -15.15
CA PRO A 134 6.85 11.20 -16.50
C PRO A 134 7.63 9.88 -16.52
N ALA A 135 8.61 9.71 -15.62
CA ALA A 135 9.37 8.49 -15.49
C ALA A 135 8.53 7.30 -14.98
N LEU A 136 7.59 7.57 -14.05
CA LEU A 136 6.64 6.56 -13.56
C LEU A 136 5.75 6.05 -14.69
N PHE A 137 5.16 6.94 -15.48
CA PHE A 137 4.29 6.55 -16.58
C PHE A 137 5.06 5.71 -17.62
N ASN A 138 6.26 6.13 -17.99
CA ASN A 138 7.11 5.37 -18.93
C ASN A 138 7.49 3.98 -18.38
N ALA A 139 7.73 3.87 -17.07
CA ALA A 139 8.05 2.57 -16.45
C ALA A 139 6.83 1.63 -16.47
N VAL A 140 5.64 2.13 -16.14
CA VAL A 140 4.40 1.35 -16.16
C VAL A 140 4.00 0.97 -17.58
N GLU A 141 4.12 1.87 -18.56
CA GLU A 141 3.81 1.59 -19.97
C GLU A 141 4.74 0.52 -20.59
N LYS A 142 5.94 0.33 -20.03
CA LYS A 142 6.88 -0.73 -20.42
C LYS A 142 6.68 -2.04 -19.68
N SER A 143 5.85 -2.06 -18.64
CA SER A 143 5.52 -3.27 -17.89
C SER A 143 4.30 -3.97 -18.50
N ASP A 144 4.17 -5.27 -18.24
CA ASP A 144 3.00 -6.05 -18.66
C ASP A 144 1.81 -5.92 -17.68
N LEU A 145 1.87 -4.99 -16.71
CA LEU A 145 0.84 -4.84 -15.70
C LEU A 145 -0.40 -4.12 -16.24
N ALA A 146 -1.56 -4.70 -15.99
CA ALA A 146 -2.84 -4.03 -16.21
C ALA A 146 -3.05 -2.90 -15.18
N ASN A 147 -3.84 -1.87 -15.54
CA ASN A 147 -4.11 -0.73 -14.66
C ASN A 147 -4.68 -1.14 -13.29
N GLU A 148 -5.47 -2.20 -13.26
CA GLU A 148 -6.12 -2.73 -12.05
C GLU A 148 -5.13 -3.37 -11.06
N GLN A 149 -3.92 -3.70 -11.53
CA GLN A 149 -2.83 -4.22 -10.68
C GLN A 149 -2.06 -3.10 -9.99
N ILE A 150 -2.26 -1.83 -10.40
CA ILE A 150 -1.48 -0.69 -9.94
C ILE A 150 -2.34 0.21 -9.05
N ALA A 151 -1.84 0.51 -7.87
CA ALA A 151 -2.33 1.58 -7.02
C ALA A 151 -1.15 2.52 -6.70
N VAL A 152 -1.31 3.82 -6.95
CA VAL A 152 -0.31 4.81 -6.53
C VAL A 152 -0.76 5.44 -5.22
N ILE A 153 0.18 5.62 -4.30
CA ILE A 153 -0.08 6.26 -3.02
C ILE A 153 0.95 7.36 -2.76
N SER A 154 0.55 8.44 -2.12
CA SER A 154 1.47 9.51 -1.73
C SER A 154 0.90 10.38 -0.60
N PHE A 155 1.78 10.90 0.25
CA PHE A 155 1.45 11.98 1.19
C PHE A 155 1.32 13.33 0.49
N ASP A 156 1.98 13.50 -0.65
CA ASP A 156 1.95 14.74 -1.43
C ASP A 156 0.67 14.83 -2.27
N GLN A 157 -0.19 15.77 -1.89
CA GLN A 157 -1.45 16.05 -2.59
C GLN A 157 -1.22 16.49 -4.05
N ALA A 158 -0.11 17.16 -4.34
CA ALA A 158 0.23 17.59 -5.70
C ALA A 158 0.53 16.38 -6.60
N VAL A 159 1.19 15.35 -6.08
CA VAL A 159 1.42 14.07 -6.77
C VAL A 159 0.09 13.41 -7.09
N VAL A 160 -0.80 13.23 -6.09
CA VAL A 160 -2.12 12.61 -6.27
C VAL A 160 -2.92 13.35 -7.34
N LYS A 161 -3.05 14.67 -7.20
CA LYS A 161 -3.79 15.54 -8.12
C LYS A 161 -3.24 15.48 -9.56
N ALA A 162 -1.91 15.49 -9.70
CA ALA A 162 -1.25 15.46 -11.01
C ALA A 162 -1.44 14.12 -11.73
N ILE A 163 -1.35 13.00 -11.01
CA ILE A 163 -1.58 11.66 -11.59
C ILE A 163 -3.06 11.51 -11.98
N LYS A 164 -4.01 11.83 -11.09
CA LYS A 164 -5.45 11.74 -11.40
C LYS A 164 -5.86 12.60 -12.59
N LYS A 165 -5.22 13.77 -12.78
CA LYS A 165 -5.45 14.62 -13.96
C LYS A 165 -5.03 13.93 -15.27
N GLN A 166 -3.92 13.18 -15.28
CA GLN A 166 -3.33 12.59 -16.49
C GLN A 166 -3.78 11.14 -16.72
N ARG A 167 -4.05 10.40 -15.65
CA ARG A 167 -4.47 9.00 -15.65
C ARG A 167 -5.72 8.82 -14.75
N PRO A 168 -6.88 9.34 -15.12
CA PRO A 168 -8.09 9.35 -14.27
C PRO A 168 -8.59 7.94 -13.89
N ARG A 169 -8.24 6.91 -14.67
CA ARG A 169 -8.60 5.51 -14.39
C ARG A 169 -7.65 4.77 -13.45
N TRP A 170 -6.47 5.34 -13.16
CA TRP A 170 -5.57 4.74 -12.16
C TRP A 170 -6.13 4.90 -10.76
N THR A 171 -5.97 3.88 -9.92
CA THR A 171 -6.23 3.99 -8.48
C THR A 171 -5.13 4.83 -7.83
N VAL A 172 -5.50 5.97 -7.24
CA VAL A 172 -4.55 6.85 -6.56
C VAL A 172 -5.11 7.26 -5.21
N ASN A 173 -4.45 6.85 -4.12
CA ASN A 173 -4.90 7.15 -2.77
C ASN A 173 -3.97 8.18 -2.11
N TRP A 174 -4.56 9.06 -1.33
CA TRP A 174 -3.82 10.01 -0.51
C TRP A 174 -3.46 9.39 0.83
N LEU A 175 -2.20 9.53 1.25
CA LEU A 175 -1.72 9.07 2.54
C LEU A 175 -1.86 10.18 3.60
N HIS A 176 -2.39 9.81 4.78
CA HIS A 176 -2.50 10.70 5.92
C HIS A 176 -2.12 10.00 7.22
N GLY A 177 -1.05 10.51 7.89
CA GLY A 177 -0.63 10.03 9.21
C GLY A 177 -1.45 10.70 10.31
N PHE A 178 -1.98 9.91 11.23
CA PHE A 178 -2.51 10.40 12.49
C PHE A 178 -1.45 10.23 13.58
N ASP A 179 -1.22 11.26 14.41
CA ASP A 179 -0.39 11.11 15.60
C ASP A 179 -1.18 10.29 16.64
N ALA A 180 -0.72 9.06 16.88
CA ALA A 180 -1.38 8.14 17.82
C ALA A 180 -1.42 8.67 19.27
N ARG A 181 -0.58 9.64 19.60
CA ARG A 181 -0.52 10.27 20.92
C ARG A 181 -1.43 11.49 21.06
N ALA A 182 -1.87 12.04 19.93
CA ALA A 182 -2.79 13.17 19.93
C ALA A 182 -4.25 12.69 19.98
N PRO A 183 -5.13 13.35 20.73
CA PRO A 183 -6.56 13.07 20.67
C PRO A 183 -7.05 13.21 19.22
N TYR A 184 -7.71 12.17 18.73
CA TYR A 184 -8.37 12.23 17.42
C TYR A 184 -9.81 12.70 17.62
N ASP A 185 -10.10 13.91 17.15
CA ASP A 185 -11.45 14.45 17.08
C ASP A 185 -11.99 14.27 15.64
N PRO A 186 -12.80 13.23 15.42
CA PRO A 186 -13.29 12.91 14.07
C PRO A 186 -14.22 13.98 13.52
N ASP A 187 -15.05 14.58 14.37
CA ASP A 187 -16.05 15.56 13.95
C ASP A 187 -15.40 16.82 13.36
N LYS A 188 -14.18 17.15 13.84
CA LYS A 188 -13.37 18.23 13.29
C LYS A 188 -12.48 17.82 12.11
N LYS A 189 -11.96 16.59 12.12
CA LYS A 189 -10.95 16.17 11.13
C LYS A 189 -11.56 15.55 9.88
N LEU A 190 -12.62 14.76 10.00
CA LEU A 190 -13.23 14.05 8.88
C LEU A 190 -13.75 14.97 7.76
N PRO A 191 -14.46 16.08 8.04
CA PRO A 191 -14.90 16.99 6.98
C PRO A 191 -13.74 17.55 6.13
N LYS A 192 -12.62 17.90 6.78
CA LYS A 192 -11.43 18.41 6.08
C LYS A 192 -10.77 17.33 5.23
N LEU A 193 -10.68 16.09 5.73
CA LEU A 193 -10.14 14.96 4.96
C LEU A 193 -10.99 14.69 3.71
N LEU A 194 -12.31 14.66 3.85
CA LEU A 194 -13.24 14.48 2.74
C LEU A 194 -13.13 15.60 1.69
N ALA A 195 -13.04 16.84 2.13
CA ALA A 195 -12.85 17.99 1.24
C ALA A 195 -11.53 17.87 0.47
N THR A 196 -10.45 17.49 1.14
CA THR A 196 -9.14 17.29 0.51
C THR A 196 -9.19 16.14 -0.51
N LEU A 197 -9.74 14.97 -0.15
CA LEU A 197 -9.88 13.83 -1.06
C LEU A 197 -10.64 14.21 -2.35
N ALA A 198 -11.74 14.95 -2.19
CA ALA A 198 -12.54 15.42 -3.33
C ALA A 198 -11.77 16.43 -4.20
N GLU A 199 -11.07 17.39 -3.58
CA GLU A 199 -10.30 18.42 -4.30
C GLU A 199 -9.19 17.81 -5.17
N ILE A 200 -8.44 16.85 -4.60
CA ILE A 200 -7.32 16.19 -5.31
C ILE A 200 -7.77 15.01 -6.19
N LYS A 201 -9.08 14.70 -6.19
CA LYS A 201 -9.69 13.57 -6.91
C LYS A 201 -9.10 12.20 -6.54
N ALA A 202 -8.68 12.03 -5.29
CA ALA A 202 -8.19 10.74 -4.81
C ALA A 202 -9.31 9.69 -4.83
N ASP A 203 -8.95 8.42 -5.02
CA ASP A 203 -9.90 7.30 -4.95
C ASP A 203 -10.09 6.79 -3.53
N GLY A 204 -9.19 7.16 -2.60
CA GLY A 204 -9.29 6.76 -1.21
C GLY A 204 -8.25 7.41 -0.30
N LEU A 205 -8.38 7.06 0.98
CA LEU A 205 -7.52 7.46 2.08
C LEU A 205 -6.70 6.28 2.57
N GLY A 206 -5.36 6.38 2.52
CA GLY A 206 -4.47 5.50 3.26
C GLY A 206 -4.10 6.15 4.60
N SER A 207 -4.46 5.54 5.72
CA SER A 207 -4.17 6.14 7.02
C SER A 207 -3.34 5.26 7.94
N SER A 208 -2.57 5.89 8.85
CA SER A 208 -2.02 5.17 9.98
C SER A 208 -3.14 4.61 10.87
N SER A 209 -2.88 3.47 11.55
CA SER A 209 -3.82 2.83 12.45
C SER A 209 -3.98 3.65 13.73
N HIS A 210 -5.02 4.51 13.81
CA HIS A 210 -5.30 5.30 15.00
C HIS A 210 -6.45 4.71 15.82
N PRO A 211 -6.33 4.59 17.17
CA PRO A 211 -7.40 4.03 18.01
C PRO A 211 -8.72 4.82 17.97
N GLY A 212 -8.66 6.13 17.71
CA GLY A 212 -9.83 7.00 17.59
C GLY A 212 -10.59 6.87 16.26
N LEU A 213 -10.07 6.16 15.26
CA LEU A 213 -10.83 5.85 14.07
C LEU A 213 -11.97 4.89 14.40
N ARG A 214 -13.20 5.17 13.96
CA ARG A 214 -14.40 4.39 14.24
C ARG A 214 -15.06 3.94 12.94
N LYS A 215 -15.99 3.00 13.07
CA LYS A 215 -16.71 2.41 11.93
C LYS A 215 -17.48 3.47 11.15
N ASP A 216 -18.16 4.39 11.83
CA ASP A 216 -18.92 5.48 11.23
C ASP A 216 -18.07 6.42 10.35
N HIS A 217 -16.76 6.57 10.67
CA HIS A 217 -15.84 7.35 9.83
C HIS A 217 -15.56 6.64 8.50
N LEU A 218 -15.30 5.32 8.55
CA LEU A 218 -15.03 4.53 7.34
C LEU A 218 -16.29 4.36 6.50
N GLU A 219 -17.45 4.21 7.13
CA GLU A 219 -18.75 4.21 6.45
C GLU A 219 -19.01 5.54 5.74
N THR A 220 -18.66 6.67 6.37
CA THR A 220 -18.80 7.98 5.76
C THR A 220 -17.87 8.14 4.55
N LEU A 221 -16.63 7.66 4.62
CA LEU A 221 -15.72 7.60 3.47
C LEU A 221 -16.34 6.78 2.33
N ALA A 222 -16.81 5.58 2.62
CA ALA A 222 -17.43 4.69 1.63
C ALA A 222 -18.69 5.29 0.99
N GLN A 223 -19.57 5.92 1.77
CA GLN A 223 -20.77 6.62 1.27
C GLN A 223 -20.43 7.77 0.32
N LYS A 224 -19.25 8.38 0.49
CA LYS A 224 -18.72 9.41 -0.41
C LYS A 224 -17.91 8.84 -1.59
N GLY A 225 -17.83 7.52 -1.73
CA GLY A 225 -17.13 6.83 -2.81
C GLY A 225 -15.62 6.66 -2.58
N PHE A 226 -15.12 6.91 -1.37
CA PHE A 226 -13.69 6.78 -1.05
C PHE A 226 -13.38 5.43 -0.40
N GLN A 227 -12.33 4.76 -0.87
CA GLN A 227 -11.76 3.58 -0.22
C GLN A 227 -10.98 4.00 1.04
N HIS A 228 -10.84 3.06 1.98
CA HIS A 228 -9.95 3.21 3.13
C HIS A 228 -8.91 2.09 3.17
N HIS A 229 -7.64 2.46 3.32
CA HIS A 229 -6.49 1.57 3.45
C HIS A 229 -5.76 1.89 4.75
N VAL A 230 -5.37 0.88 5.54
CA VAL A 230 -4.68 1.12 6.82
C VAL A 230 -3.25 0.58 6.81
N TRP A 231 -2.32 1.36 7.37
CA TRP A 231 -0.89 1.07 7.49
C TRP A 231 -0.34 1.58 8.83
N THR A 232 0.77 1.08 9.39
CA THR A 232 1.27 -0.28 9.21
C THR A 232 0.71 -1.10 10.35
N VAL A 233 0.08 -2.22 10.07
CA VAL A 233 -0.66 -3.01 11.07
C VAL A 233 -0.05 -4.40 11.17
N ASN A 234 0.69 -4.66 12.25
CA ASN A 234 1.34 -5.94 12.52
C ASN A 234 0.58 -6.79 13.56
N ASP A 235 -0.34 -6.17 14.31
CA ASP A 235 -1.18 -6.86 15.30
C ASP A 235 -2.47 -7.38 14.63
N PRO A 236 -2.72 -8.71 14.67
CA PRO A 236 -3.94 -9.30 14.11
C PRO A 236 -5.23 -8.77 14.74
N THR A 237 -5.21 -8.32 16.00
CA THR A 237 -6.39 -7.75 16.66
C THR A 237 -6.75 -6.39 16.07
N VAL A 238 -5.73 -5.56 15.84
CA VAL A 238 -5.91 -4.27 15.16
C VAL A 238 -6.36 -4.49 13.72
N ALA A 239 -5.75 -5.45 13.00
CA ALA A 239 -6.16 -5.79 11.64
C ALA A 239 -7.64 -6.16 11.57
N ARG A 240 -8.10 -7.10 12.43
CA ARG A 240 -9.52 -7.49 12.51
C ARG A 240 -10.45 -6.32 12.80
N ARG A 241 -10.02 -5.39 13.65
CA ARG A 241 -10.79 -4.18 13.92
C ARG A 241 -11.03 -3.38 12.64
N PHE A 242 -9.99 -3.11 11.85
CA PHE A 242 -10.10 -2.35 10.61
C PHE A 242 -10.86 -3.11 9.51
N ILE A 243 -10.73 -4.44 9.43
CA ILE A 243 -11.53 -5.29 8.56
C ILE A 243 -13.03 -5.12 8.87
N ARG A 244 -13.42 -5.26 10.15
CA ARG A 244 -14.82 -5.07 10.57
C ARG A 244 -15.34 -3.64 10.37
N MET A 245 -14.46 -2.66 10.30
CA MET A 245 -14.82 -1.28 9.99
C MET A 245 -14.93 -1.02 8.48
N GLY A 246 -14.53 -1.97 7.61
CA GLY A 246 -14.66 -1.85 6.16
C GLY A 246 -13.42 -1.30 5.44
N SER A 247 -12.21 -1.44 6.02
CA SER A 247 -10.97 -1.11 5.30
C SER A 247 -10.78 -2.04 4.11
N SER A 248 -10.43 -1.48 2.95
CA SER A 248 -10.19 -2.20 1.70
C SER A 248 -8.88 -2.98 1.69
N SER A 249 -7.89 -2.56 2.46
CA SER A 249 -6.62 -3.28 2.64
C SER A 249 -5.99 -3.06 4.00
N ILE A 250 -5.16 -4.03 4.38
CA ILE A 250 -4.31 -3.99 5.58
C ILE A 250 -2.86 -4.11 5.13
N THR A 251 -2.07 -3.07 5.36
CA THR A 251 -0.63 -3.06 5.04
C THR A 251 0.16 -3.50 6.28
N THR A 252 1.04 -4.50 6.12
CA THR A 252 1.77 -5.16 7.22
C THR A 252 3.19 -5.56 6.83
N ASP A 253 4.11 -5.56 7.80
CA ASP A 253 5.48 -6.06 7.64
C ASP A 253 5.54 -7.61 7.60
N TYR A 254 4.48 -8.29 8.12
CA TYR A 254 4.43 -9.75 8.29
C TYR A 254 3.24 -10.38 7.56
N PRO A 255 3.18 -10.34 6.20
CA PRO A 255 1.98 -10.75 5.45
C PRO A 255 1.56 -12.19 5.73
N GLY A 256 2.50 -13.14 5.81
CA GLY A 256 2.19 -14.53 6.07
C GLY A 256 1.69 -14.82 7.49
N ALA A 257 2.28 -14.17 8.49
CA ALA A 257 1.83 -14.32 9.87
C ALA A 257 0.43 -13.73 10.07
N LEU A 258 0.18 -12.55 9.48
CA LEU A 258 -1.12 -11.90 9.54
C LEU A 258 -2.20 -12.75 8.87
N ARG A 259 -1.96 -13.27 7.65
CA ARG A 259 -2.90 -14.15 6.95
C ARG A 259 -3.28 -15.37 7.79
N LYS A 260 -2.29 -16.10 8.30
CA LYS A 260 -2.51 -17.29 9.16
C LYS A 260 -3.34 -16.94 10.40
N ALA A 261 -3.09 -15.78 11.01
CA ALA A 261 -3.82 -15.35 12.20
C ALA A 261 -5.28 -14.99 11.89
N LEU A 262 -5.56 -14.43 10.71
CA LEU A 262 -6.92 -14.11 10.28
C LEU A 262 -7.72 -15.37 9.93
N GLU A 263 -7.14 -16.33 9.19
CA GLU A 263 -7.78 -17.59 8.78
C GLU A 263 -8.14 -18.51 9.96
N LYS A 264 -7.29 -18.61 11.00
CA LYS A 264 -7.53 -19.48 12.15
C LYS A 264 -8.87 -19.19 12.84
N GLN A 265 -9.28 -17.94 12.89
CA GLN A 265 -10.52 -17.55 13.58
C GLN A 265 -11.76 -17.74 12.70
N THR A 266 -11.65 -17.65 11.39
CA THR A 266 -12.77 -17.95 10.48
C THR A 266 -13.17 -19.43 10.64
N LYS A 267 -12.20 -20.33 10.81
CA LYS A 267 -12.45 -21.77 11.06
C LYS A 267 -13.03 -22.08 12.43
N SER A 268 -12.76 -21.26 13.45
CA SER A 268 -13.31 -21.46 14.80
C SER A 268 -14.73 -20.91 14.99
N LEU A 269 -15.27 -20.20 14.00
CA LEU A 269 -16.64 -19.65 14.00
C LEU A 269 -17.61 -20.45 13.12
N LEU A 270 -17.09 -21.48 12.42
CA LEU A 270 -17.94 -22.43 11.70
C LEU A 270 -18.27 -23.58 12.66
N PRO A 271 -19.59 -23.95 12.79
CA PRO A 271 -20.05 -25.01 13.68
C PRO A 271 -19.52 -26.38 13.29
#